data_e99adf66a7add32549e930e5c0ad8260
#
_entry.id   e99adf66a7add32549e930e5c0ad8260
#
_cell.length_a   1.000
_cell.length_b   1.000
_cell.length_c   1.000
_cell.angle_alpha   90.00
_cell.angle_beta   90.00
_cell.angle_gamma   90.00
#
_symmetry.space_group_name_H-M   'P 1'
#
loop_
_entity.id
_entity.type
_entity.pdbx_description
1 polymer ?
#
loop_
_entity_poly.entity_id
_entity_poly.type
_entity_poly.pdbx_seq_one_letter_code
_entity_poly.pdbx_strand_id
1 'polypeptide(L)'
;ASFQEQGQDGIEFADPMPEGVPEPETLTSAKQLMEPFAEKSSYAKYYAEKSPFDIRHVTRTIMLGADKKSASNDSGKQMVWMKADGTVDVPQVMHRAMLAMGCDQVMLEPVLRRAGLSIATPGISFASIDHSMWWYRDIDINQWHLYVQDTPTAAHGRGLGQAKVYTQDGELVACMTQEAMIRVPEEDLKK
;
A
#
# COMPACT_ATOMS: atom_id res chain seq x y z
N ALA A 1 12.64 -8.18 16.80
CA ALA A 1 11.65 -7.16 17.16
C ALA A 1 12.17 -6.35 18.34
N SER A 2 11.87 -5.05 18.38
CA SER A 2 12.16 -4.15 19.49
C SER A 2 10.85 -3.66 20.10
N PHE A 3 10.80 -3.56 21.41
CA PHE A 3 9.61 -3.12 22.15
C PHE A 3 10.04 -2.06 23.18
N GLN A 4 9.15 -1.11 23.42
CA GLN A 4 9.31 -0.07 24.43
C GLN A 4 8.01 0.08 25.21
N GLU A 5 8.10 0.36 26.51
CA GLU A 5 6.93 0.73 27.31
C GLU A 5 6.36 2.07 26.84
N GLN A 6 5.03 2.19 26.87
CA GLN A 6 4.34 3.43 26.52
C GLN A 6 4.61 4.53 27.56
N GLY A 7 4.41 5.79 27.15
CA GLY A 7 4.51 6.94 28.05
C GLY A 7 5.92 7.42 28.36
N GLN A 8 6.91 7.06 27.54
CA GLN A 8 8.25 7.65 27.64
C GLN A 8 8.23 9.06 27.04
N ASP A 9 8.64 10.06 27.84
CA ASP A 9 8.84 11.42 27.35
C ASP A 9 10.08 11.50 26.45
N GLY A 10 10.02 12.33 25.40
CA GLY A 10 11.13 12.49 24.48
C GLY A 10 10.92 13.57 23.43
N ILE A 11 11.78 13.56 22.43
CA ILE A 11 11.65 14.43 21.27
C ILE A 11 10.48 13.92 20.42
N GLU A 12 9.57 14.83 20.06
CA GLU A 12 8.44 14.54 19.18
C GLU A 12 8.47 15.42 17.94
N PHE A 13 8.42 14.78 16.78
CA PHE A 13 8.12 15.38 15.49
C PHE A 13 7.65 14.30 14.51
N ALA A 14 6.87 14.69 13.51
CA ALA A 14 6.48 13.83 12.41
C ALA A 14 6.37 14.65 11.13
N ASP A 15 6.61 14.00 9.99
CA ASP A 15 6.27 14.61 8.70
C ASP A 15 4.75 14.79 8.61
N PRO A 16 4.27 15.93 8.11
CA PRO A 16 2.84 16.15 7.95
C PRO A 16 2.25 15.23 6.87
N MET A 17 0.97 14.90 7.02
CA MET A 17 0.20 14.27 5.95
C MET A 17 0.16 15.21 4.73
N PRO A 18 0.25 14.68 3.48
CA PRO A 18 0.11 15.50 2.28
C PRO A 18 -1.21 16.28 2.27
N GLU A 19 -1.16 17.54 1.80
CA GLU A 19 -2.35 18.38 1.66
C GLU A 19 -3.18 18.00 0.43
N GLY A 20 -4.48 18.31 0.47
CA GLY A 20 -5.39 18.14 -0.67
C GLY A 20 -5.73 16.69 -0.99
N VAL A 21 -5.52 15.77 -0.06
CA VAL A 21 -5.94 14.38 -0.21
C VAL A 21 -7.47 14.31 -0.15
N PRO A 22 -8.15 13.74 -1.16
CA PRO A 22 -9.60 13.59 -1.13
C PRO A 22 -10.05 12.63 -0.04
N GLU A 23 -11.23 12.90 0.52
CA GLU A 23 -11.86 12.02 1.50
C GLU A 23 -12.09 10.61 0.92
N PRO A 24 -11.82 9.56 1.68
CA PRO A 24 -11.90 8.19 1.18
C PRO A 24 -13.29 7.82 0.65
N GLU A 25 -14.36 8.33 1.24
CA GLU A 25 -15.74 8.06 0.83
C GLU A 25 -16.06 8.58 -0.57
N THR A 26 -15.31 9.55 -1.09
CA THR A 26 -15.47 10.09 -2.44
C THR A 26 -14.82 9.25 -3.53
N LEU A 27 -14.01 8.27 -3.14
CA LEU A 27 -13.20 7.44 -4.04
C LEU A 27 -13.89 6.09 -4.31
N THR A 28 -13.67 5.56 -5.50
CA THR A 28 -14.10 4.21 -5.86
C THR A 28 -13.24 3.16 -5.16
N SER A 29 -13.86 2.19 -4.52
CA SER A 29 -13.14 1.10 -3.84
C SER A 29 -12.51 0.11 -4.83
N ALA A 30 -11.45 -0.58 -4.42
CA ALA A 30 -10.86 -1.68 -5.18
C ALA A 30 -11.89 -2.79 -5.45
N LYS A 31 -12.79 -3.03 -4.50
CA LYS A 31 -13.92 -3.97 -4.66
C LYS A 31 -14.78 -3.61 -5.87
N GLN A 32 -15.27 -2.37 -5.93
CA GLN A 32 -16.08 -1.88 -7.06
C GLN A 32 -15.31 -1.90 -8.39
N LEU A 33 -14.02 -1.58 -8.38
CA LEU A 33 -13.18 -1.60 -9.57
C LEU A 33 -12.95 -3.02 -10.11
N MET A 34 -12.86 -4.02 -9.23
CA MET A 34 -12.52 -5.41 -9.59
C MET A 34 -13.74 -6.28 -9.90
N GLU A 35 -14.92 -5.92 -9.39
CA GLU A 35 -16.17 -6.67 -9.58
C GLU A 35 -16.44 -7.06 -11.05
N PRO A 36 -16.30 -6.17 -12.06
CA PRO A 36 -16.54 -6.53 -13.48
C PRO A 36 -15.58 -7.57 -14.03
N PHE A 37 -14.48 -7.86 -13.36
CA PHE A 37 -13.43 -8.78 -13.80
C PHE A 37 -13.34 -10.04 -12.93
N ALA A 38 -14.17 -10.20 -11.89
CA ALA A 38 -14.10 -11.27 -10.91
C ALA A 38 -14.23 -12.66 -11.53
N GLU A 39 -15.08 -12.83 -12.53
CA GLU A 39 -15.25 -14.11 -13.25
C GLU A 39 -14.06 -14.47 -14.15
N LYS A 40 -13.20 -13.51 -14.51
CA LYS A 40 -12.10 -13.68 -15.48
C LYS A 40 -10.73 -13.75 -14.83
N SER A 41 -10.60 -13.35 -13.58
CA SER A 41 -9.31 -13.23 -12.88
C SER A 41 -9.45 -13.59 -11.41
N SER A 42 -8.66 -14.56 -10.94
CA SER A 42 -8.59 -14.91 -9.51
C SER A 42 -8.12 -13.73 -8.64
N TYR A 43 -7.25 -12.90 -9.18
CA TYR A 43 -6.81 -11.65 -8.54
C TYR A 43 -7.99 -10.67 -8.36
N ALA A 44 -8.74 -10.41 -9.44
CA ALA A 44 -9.92 -9.54 -9.37
C ALA A 44 -10.98 -10.11 -8.42
N LYS A 45 -11.21 -11.43 -8.46
CA LYS A 45 -12.13 -12.13 -7.56
C LYS A 45 -11.75 -11.96 -6.10
N TYR A 46 -10.45 -12.02 -5.77
CA TYR A 46 -9.98 -11.79 -4.40
C TYR A 46 -10.39 -10.40 -3.89
N TYR A 47 -10.12 -9.34 -4.65
CA TYR A 47 -10.45 -7.97 -4.22
C TYR A 47 -11.96 -7.69 -4.25
N ALA A 48 -12.70 -8.28 -5.17
CA ALA A 48 -14.15 -8.11 -5.25
C ALA A 48 -14.92 -8.80 -4.12
N GLU A 49 -14.45 -9.99 -3.68
CA GLU A 49 -15.26 -10.86 -2.81
C GLU A 49 -14.61 -11.22 -1.48
N LYS A 50 -13.27 -11.15 -1.36
CA LYS A 50 -12.55 -11.77 -0.24
C LYS A 50 -11.58 -10.87 0.48
N SER A 51 -11.25 -9.69 -0.07
CA SER A 51 -10.34 -8.76 0.60
C SER A 51 -10.88 -8.39 1.98
N PRO A 52 -10.12 -8.52 3.06
CA PRO A 52 -10.55 -8.09 4.37
C PRO A 52 -10.45 -6.58 4.58
N PHE A 53 -10.07 -5.84 3.52
CA PHE A 53 -9.88 -4.39 3.56
C PHE A 53 -10.70 -3.68 2.50
N ASP A 54 -11.28 -2.53 2.88
CA ASP A 54 -11.73 -1.50 1.93
C ASP A 54 -10.50 -0.68 1.53
N ILE A 55 -10.13 -0.77 0.25
CA ILE A 55 -8.95 -0.13 -0.34
C ILE A 55 -9.40 0.88 -1.37
N ARG A 56 -8.95 2.12 -1.26
CA ARG A 56 -9.30 3.21 -2.17
C ARG A 56 -8.08 4.00 -2.60
N HIS A 57 -7.73 3.91 -3.86
CA HIS A 57 -6.59 4.60 -4.42
C HIS A 57 -6.90 6.08 -4.65
N VAL A 58 -6.13 6.96 -4.01
CA VAL A 58 -6.09 8.41 -4.31
C VAL A 58 -5.38 8.64 -5.63
N THR A 59 -4.22 8.03 -5.78
CA THR A 59 -3.46 8.00 -7.04
C THR A 59 -4.11 6.97 -7.97
N ARG A 60 -4.13 7.23 -9.28
CA ARG A 60 -4.66 6.25 -10.25
C ARG A 60 -4.09 4.85 -9.98
N THR A 61 -4.95 3.86 -9.76
CA THR A 61 -4.50 2.49 -9.50
C THR A 61 -3.82 1.86 -10.70
N ILE A 62 -2.81 1.01 -10.43
CA ILE A 62 -2.16 0.14 -11.42
C ILE A 62 -2.69 -1.29 -11.40
N MET A 63 -3.77 -1.57 -10.67
CA MET A 63 -4.36 -2.91 -10.57
C MET A 63 -4.89 -3.41 -11.93
N LEU A 64 -5.41 -2.52 -12.76
CA LEU A 64 -6.02 -2.86 -14.06
C LEU A 64 -5.14 -2.51 -15.27
N GLY A 65 -4.08 -1.76 -15.09
CA GLY A 65 -3.18 -1.36 -16.17
C GLY A 65 -2.14 -0.35 -15.73
N ALA A 66 -1.04 -0.30 -16.49
CA ALA A 66 0.08 0.59 -16.19
C ALA A 66 -0.30 2.08 -16.30
N ASP A 67 0.21 2.87 -15.39
CA ASP A 67 0.13 4.32 -15.45
C ASP A 67 1.41 4.90 -16.10
N LYS A 68 1.44 4.88 -17.42
CA LYS A 68 2.59 5.32 -18.21
C LYS A 68 2.92 6.82 -18.05
N LYS A 69 1.95 7.65 -17.60
CA LYS A 69 2.19 9.07 -17.36
C LYS A 69 2.97 9.32 -16.09
N SER A 70 2.74 8.53 -15.05
CA SER A 70 3.46 8.63 -13.78
C SER A 70 4.86 8.01 -13.86
N ALA A 71 5.10 7.05 -14.74
CA ALA A 71 6.37 6.33 -14.82
C ALA A 71 7.57 7.21 -15.19
N SER A 72 7.39 8.25 -16.00
CA SER A 72 8.48 9.05 -16.55
C SER A 72 9.00 10.18 -15.63
N ASN A 73 8.19 10.63 -14.66
CA ASN A 73 8.47 11.83 -13.86
C ASN A 73 8.35 11.62 -12.36
N ASP A 74 8.20 10.37 -11.89
CA ASP A 74 7.74 10.10 -10.55
C ASP A 74 8.67 9.11 -9.83
N SER A 75 8.82 9.29 -8.53
CA SER A 75 9.47 8.36 -7.60
C SER A 75 8.64 7.09 -7.33
N GLY A 76 7.62 6.81 -8.13
CA GLY A 76 6.62 5.77 -7.85
C GLY A 76 5.63 6.17 -6.77
N LYS A 77 5.52 7.47 -6.46
CA LYS A 77 4.63 7.98 -5.41
C LYS A 77 3.20 7.51 -5.60
N GLN A 78 2.61 7.06 -4.53
CA GLN A 78 1.26 6.56 -4.47
C GLN A 78 0.62 6.92 -3.14
N MET A 79 -0.69 7.17 -3.15
CA MET A 79 -1.48 7.32 -1.94
C MET A 79 -2.69 6.41 -2.01
N VAL A 80 -2.94 5.70 -0.91
CA VAL A 80 -4.04 4.72 -0.80
C VAL A 80 -4.67 4.83 0.56
N TRP A 81 -5.97 5.02 0.62
CA TRP A 81 -6.76 4.84 1.83
C TRP A 81 -7.11 3.37 2.04
N MET A 82 -7.01 2.94 3.29
CA MET A 82 -7.39 1.57 3.65
C MET A 82 -7.93 1.50 5.08
N LYS A 83 -8.94 0.65 5.28
CA LYS A 83 -9.44 0.23 6.58
C LYS A 83 -9.95 -1.21 6.51
N ALA A 84 -10.29 -1.82 7.64
CA ALA A 84 -10.98 -3.10 7.65
C ALA A 84 -12.31 -3.00 6.89
N ASP A 85 -12.64 -4.03 6.08
CA ASP A 85 -13.98 -4.15 5.45
C ASP A 85 -14.90 -4.87 6.46
N GLY A 86 -15.53 -4.07 7.31
CA GLY A 86 -16.33 -4.49 8.47
C GLY A 86 -15.78 -3.90 9.77
N THR A 87 -16.32 -4.36 10.89
CA THR A 87 -15.91 -3.92 12.23
C THR A 87 -15.27 -5.07 12.97
N VAL A 88 -14.12 -4.81 13.59
CA VAL A 88 -13.41 -5.76 14.45
C VAL A 88 -13.25 -5.19 15.86
N ASP A 89 -13.49 -6.02 16.86
CA ASP A 89 -13.25 -5.72 18.29
C ASP A 89 -12.15 -6.66 18.79
N VAL A 90 -10.92 -6.16 18.75
CA VAL A 90 -9.71 -6.95 19.02
C VAL A 90 -8.68 -6.13 19.80
N PRO A 91 -7.74 -6.76 20.52
CA PRO A 91 -6.67 -6.04 21.20
C PRO A 91 -5.76 -5.27 20.24
N GLN A 92 -5.09 -4.22 20.74
CA GLN A 92 -4.19 -3.34 19.98
C GLN A 92 -3.15 -4.10 19.15
N VAL A 93 -2.61 -5.20 19.64
CA VAL A 93 -1.66 -6.04 18.91
C VAL A 93 -2.24 -6.58 17.61
N MET A 94 -3.55 -6.88 17.57
CA MET A 94 -4.22 -7.35 16.37
C MET A 94 -4.51 -6.23 15.40
N HIS A 95 -4.86 -5.01 15.86
CA HIS A 95 -4.96 -3.84 15.00
C HIS A 95 -3.64 -3.57 14.28
N ARG A 96 -2.51 -3.65 15.00
CA ARG A 96 -1.15 -3.53 14.43
C ARG A 96 -0.85 -4.62 13.41
N ALA A 97 -1.20 -5.87 13.70
CA ALA A 97 -1.00 -7.01 12.78
C ALA A 97 -1.85 -6.87 11.51
N MET A 98 -3.09 -6.41 11.65
CA MET A 98 -3.96 -6.15 10.50
C MET A 98 -3.47 -4.98 9.66
N LEU A 99 -2.96 -3.90 10.27
CA LEU A 99 -2.32 -2.82 9.54
C LEU A 99 -1.11 -3.32 8.73
N ALA A 100 -0.26 -4.17 9.34
CA ALA A 100 0.89 -4.77 8.65
C ALA A 100 0.45 -5.64 7.46
N MET A 101 -0.60 -6.45 7.61
CA MET A 101 -1.19 -7.24 6.54
C MET A 101 -1.77 -6.35 5.43
N GLY A 102 -2.45 -5.26 5.80
CA GLY A 102 -2.98 -4.27 4.85
C GLY A 102 -1.87 -3.60 4.04
N CYS A 103 -0.79 -3.19 4.70
CA CYS A 103 0.39 -2.65 4.04
C CYS A 103 0.91 -3.57 2.93
N ASP A 104 1.07 -4.86 3.22
CA ASP A 104 1.59 -5.85 2.25
C ASP A 104 0.77 -5.91 0.95
N GLN A 105 -0.54 -5.62 1.02
CA GLN A 105 -1.42 -5.64 -0.16
C GLN A 105 -1.03 -4.63 -1.25
N VAL A 106 -0.38 -3.53 -0.90
CA VAL A 106 -0.14 -2.39 -1.82
C VAL A 106 1.32 -1.94 -1.89
N MET A 107 2.23 -2.54 -1.11
CA MET A 107 3.62 -2.05 -0.97
C MET A 107 4.50 -2.16 -2.22
N LEU A 108 4.19 -3.06 -3.13
CA LEU A 108 4.97 -3.24 -4.36
C LEU A 108 4.43 -2.42 -5.53
N GLU A 109 3.24 -1.84 -5.40
CA GLU A 109 2.66 -0.99 -6.43
C GLU A 109 3.56 0.21 -6.80
N PRO A 110 4.20 0.93 -5.87
CA PRO A 110 5.13 2.01 -6.19
C PRO A 110 6.27 1.58 -7.12
N VAL A 111 6.84 0.39 -6.90
CA VAL A 111 7.94 -0.14 -7.74
C VAL A 111 7.46 -0.38 -9.15
N LEU A 112 6.32 -1.06 -9.31
CA LEU A 112 5.73 -1.35 -10.62
C LEU A 112 5.31 -0.06 -11.33
N ARG A 113 4.71 0.89 -10.61
CA ARG A 113 4.32 2.20 -11.12
C ARG A 113 5.52 2.94 -11.69
N ARG A 114 6.62 3.05 -10.94
CA ARG A 114 7.84 3.74 -11.38
C ARG A 114 8.48 3.07 -12.60
N ALA A 115 8.35 1.74 -12.70
CA ALA A 115 8.81 0.96 -13.85
C ALA A 115 7.86 1.04 -15.07
N GLY A 116 6.73 1.73 -14.99
CA GLY A 116 5.73 1.78 -16.06
C GLY A 116 4.97 0.47 -16.27
N LEU A 117 4.94 -0.38 -15.24
CA LEU A 117 4.30 -1.69 -15.23
C LEU A 117 3.00 -1.65 -14.41
N SER A 118 2.26 -2.74 -14.45
CA SER A 118 1.07 -2.96 -13.63
C SER A 118 1.05 -4.38 -13.08
N ILE A 119 0.20 -4.61 -12.10
CA ILE A 119 -0.06 -5.96 -11.57
C ILE A 119 -0.64 -6.87 -12.67
N ALA A 120 -1.37 -6.28 -13.64
CA ALA A 120 -1.93 -6.99 -14.78
C ALA A 120 -0.96 -7.18 -15.96
N THR A 121 0.32 -6.77 -15.83
CA THR A 121 1.32 -6.99 -16.88
C THR A 121 1.51 -8.49 -17.11
N PRO A 122 1.31 -8.99 -18.35
CA PRO A 122 1.46 -10.42 -18.63
C PRO A 122 2.86 -10.94 -18.28
N GLY A 123 2.95 -12.07 -17.59
CA GLY A 123 4.22 -12.71 -17.23
C GLY A 123 4.98 -12.05 -16.09
N ILE A 124 4.48 -10.97 -15.48
CA ILE A 124 5.07 -10.42 -14.27
C ILE A 124 4.86 -11.38 -13.09
N SER A 125 5.87 -11.53 -12.27
CA SER A 125 5.73 -12.16 -10.97
C SER A 125 6.56 -11.42 -9.93
N PHE A 126 6.05 -11.37 -8.71
CA PHE A 126 6.73 -10.75 -7.58
C PHE A 126 6.40 -11.47 -6.28
N ALA A 127 7.33 -11.41 -5.35
CA ALA A 127 7.17 -11.99 -4.02
C ALA A 127 7.96 -11.16 -3.01
N SER A 128 7.34 -10.86 -1.87
CA SER A 128 7.99 -10.17 -0.76
C SER A 128 9.14 -11.01 -0.21
N ILE A 129 10.25 -10.37 0.11
CA ILE A 129 11.43 -10.98 0.72
C ILE A 129 11.47 -10.65 2.21
N ASP A 130 11.21 -9.40 2.54
CA ASP A 130 11.15 -8.93 3.92
C ASP A 130 10.04 -7.89 4.10
N HIS A 131 9.77 -7.56 5.35
CA HIS A 131 8.79 -6.56 5.73
C HIS A 131 9.20 -6.00 7.09
N SER A 132 9.52 -4.71 7.13
CA SER A 132 9.88 -4.01 8.36
C SER A 132 8.90 -2.90 8.65
N MET A 133 8.48 -2.80 9.91
CA MET A 133 7.46 -1.84 10.33
C MET A 133 7.76 -1.25 11.69
N TRP A 134 7.48 0.04 11.87
CA TRP A 134 7.62 0.81 13.11
C TRP A 134 6.29 1.46 13.44
N TRP A 135 5.78 1.24 14.64
CA TRP A 135 4.55 1.83 15.15
C TRP A 135 4.89 2.88 16.21
N TYR A 136 4.31 4.06 16.06
CA TYR A 136 4.54 5.21 16.94
C TYR A 136 3.31 5.59 17.75
N ARG A 137 2.12 5.14 17.32
CA ARG A 137 0.82 5.43 17.96
C ARG A 137 -0.04 4.16 17.98
N ASP A 138 -1.12 4.24 18.73
CA ASP A 138 -2.15 3.21 18.69
C ASP A 138 -2.90 3.24 17.34
N ILE A 139 -3.37 2.09 16.93
CA ILE A 139 -4.05 1.88 15.65
C ILE A 139 -5.50 1.46 15.93
N ASP A 140 -6.44 2.04 15.21
CA ASP A 140 -7.77 1.48 15.05
C ASP A 140 -8.02 1.14 13.58
N ILE A 141 -7.83 -0.12 13.21
CA ILE A 141 -7.97 -0.58 11.82
C ILE A 141 -9.40 -0.42 11.27
N ASN A 142 -10.39 -0.13 12.13
CA ASN A 142 -11.75 0.19 11.70
C ASN A 142 -11.85 1.60 11.10
N GLN A 143 -10.88 2.46 11.39
CA GLN A 143 -10.78 3.81 10.85
C GLN A 143 -9.91 3.85 9.61
N TRP A 144 -10.10 4.88 8.78
CA TRP A 144 -9.27 5.08 7.60
C TRP A 144 -7.83 5.42 7.94
N HIS A 145 -6.90 4.77 7.24
CA HIS A 145 -5.48 5.07 7.27
C HIS A 145 -5.00 5.40 5.87
N LEU A 146 -4.29 6.52 5.72
CA LEU A 146 -3.65 6.91 4.46
C LEU A 146 -2.23 6.34 4.40
N TYR A 147 -1.98 5.51 3.41
CA TYR A 147 -0.65 5.01 3.07
C TYR A 147 -0.06 5.93 2.02
N VAL A 148 0.97 6.69 2.40
CA VAL A 148 1.76 7.53 1.50
C VAL A 148 3.02 6.77 1.16
N GLN A 149 3.12 6.33 -0.09
CA GLN A 149 4.10 5.35 -0.53
C GLN A 149 5.01 5.92 -1.60
N ASP A 150 6.26 5.42 -1.63
CA ASP A 150 7.21 5.63 -2.70
C ASP A 150 8.15 4.44 -2.87
N THR A 151 9.06 4.53 -3.84
CA THR A 151 10.11 3.55 -4.09
C THR A 151 11.42 4.25 -4.43
N PRO A 152 12.44 4.14 -3.58
CA PRO A 152 13.75 4.76 -3.85
C PRO A 152 14.56 4.01 -4.90
N THR A 153 14.38 2.69 -5.02
CA THR A 153 15.24 1.86 -5.88
C THR A 153 14.58 0.56 -6.33
N ALA A 154 14.96 0.13 -7.51
CA ALA A 154 14.81 -1.23 -8.00
C ALA A 154 16.04 -1.62 -8.81
N ALA A 155 16.65 -2.77 -8.52
CA ALA A 155 17.83 -3.27 -9.22
C ALA A 155 17.98 -4.79 -9.05
N HIS A 156 18.62 -5.44 -10.00
CA HIS A 156 18.94 -6.89 -9.94
C HIS A 156 17.71 -7.78 -9.66
N GLY A 157 16.54 -7.41 -10.22
CA GLY A 157 15.28 -8.14 -10.03
C GLY A 157 14.68 -7.99 -8.64
N ARG A 158 15.03 -6.93 -7.91
CA ARG A 158 14.46 -6.56 -6.61
C ARG A 158 13.99 -5.11 -6.63
N GLY A 159 13.03 -4.78 -5.78
CA GLY A 159 12.53 -3.43 -5.58
C GLY A 159 12.18 -3.18 -4.13
N LEU A 160 12.42 -1.96 -3.66
CA LEU A 160 12.13 -1.52 -2.30
C LEU A 160 10.95 -0.55 -2.31
N GLY A 161 9.87 -0.89 -1.60
CA GLY A 161 8.77 0.01 -1.29
C GLY A 161 8.93 0.61 0.11
N GLN A 162 8.51 1.86 0.27
CA GLN A 162 8.45 2.57 1.55
C GLN A 162 7.07 3.18 1.74
N ALA A 163 6.62 3.30 3.00
CA ALA A 163 5.35 3.96 3.32
C ALA A 163 5.42 4.69 4.65
N LYS A 164 4.70 5.82 4.71
CA LYS A 164 4.24 6.47 5.92
C LYS A 164 2.74 6.27 6.01
N VAL A 165 2.24 5.95 7.20
CA VAL A 165 0.83 5.67 7.44
C VAL A 165 0.27 6.73 8.38
N TYR A 166 -0.80 7.38 7.96
CA TYR A 166 -1.46 8.46 8.68
C TYR A 166 -2.90 8.07 9.03
N THR A 167 -3.39 8.56 10.17
CA THR A 167 -4.84 8.59 10.42
C THR A 167 -5.53 9.56 9.45
N GLN A 168 -6.86 9.54 9.42
CA GLN A 168 -7.63 10.50 8.62
C GLN A 168 -7.44 11.94 9.11
N ASP A 169 -7.16 12.11 10.42
CA ASP A 169 -6.87 13.42 11.03
C ASP A 169 -5.42 13.90 10.78
N GLY A 170 -4.60 13.11 10.09
CA GLY A 170 -3.24 13.48 9.70
C GLY A 170 -2.15 13.12 10.69
N GLU A 171 -2.41 12.31 11.72
CA GLU A 171 -1.39 11.83 12.64
C GLU A 171 -0.58 10.69 12.03
N LEU A 172 0.75 10.78 12.02
CA LEU A 172 1.65 9.70 11.59
C LEU A 172 1.66 8.59 12.65
N VAL A 173 1.14 7.42 12.29
CA VAL A 173 1.00 6.28 13.22
C VAL A 173 2.03 5.18 12.99
N ALA A 174 2.51 5.02 11.75
CA ALA A 174 3.49 3.99 11.41
C ALA A 174 4.34 4.37 10.20
N CYS A 175 5.53 3.77 10.13
CA CYS A 175 6.37 3.74 8.93
C CYS A 175 6.68 2.29 8.58
N MET A 176 6.94 2.03 7.29
CA MET A 176 7.31 0.69 6.84
C MET A 176 8.21 0.69 5.62
N THR A 177 8.92 -0.42 5.45
CA THR A 177 9.66 -0.76 4.24
C THR A 177 9.45 -2.23 3.89
N GLN A 178 9.49 -2.55 2.59
CA GLN A 178 9.36 -3.91 2.10
C GLN A 178 10.19 -4.11 0.85
N GLU A 179 11.11 -5.07 0.86
CA GLU A 179 11.82 -5.50 -0.34
C GLU A 179 11.07 -6.68 -0.98
N ALA A 180 11.05 -6.70 -2.30
CA ALA A 180 10.51 -7.83 -3.06
C ALA A 180 11.42 -8.24 -4.21
N MET A 181 11.36 -9.51 -4.54
CA MET A 181 11.83 -10.04 -5.81
C MET A 181 10.76 -9.75 -6.89
N ILE A 182 11.21 -9.21 -8.03
CA ILE A 182 10.34 -8.90 -9.16
C ILE A 182 10.91 -9.53 -10.42
N ARG A 183 10.10 -10.31 -11.12
CA ARG A 183 10.44 -10.89 -12.42
C ARG A 183 9.58 -10.21 -13.48
N VAL A 184 10.23 -9.64 -14.47
CA VAL A 184 9.60 -8.93 -15.59
C VAL A 184 9.97 -9.65 -16.88
N PRO A 185 9.05 -9.84 -17.85
CA PRO A 185 9.38 -10.39 -19.15
C PRO A 185 10.49 -9.60 -19.85
N GLU A 186 11.36 -10.27 -20.61
CA GLU A 186 12.51 -9.62 -21.29
C GLU A 186 12.10 -8.49 -22.23
N GLU A 187 10.94 -8.59 -22.85
CA GLU A 187 10.38 -7.57 -23.75
C GLU A 187 10.03 -6.26 -23.04
N ASP A 188 9.78 -6.31 -21.72
CA ASP A 188 9.49 -5.14 -20.90
C ASP A 188 10.73 -4.56 -20.21
N LEU A 189 11.86 -5.27 -20.21
CA LEU A 189 13.14 -4.81 -19.67
C LEU A 189 13.89 -3.85 -20.64
N LYS A 190 13.49 -3.80 -21.91
CA LYS A 190 14.17 -3.05 -22.98
C LYS A 190 13.50 -1.71 -23.30
N LYS A 191 12.50 -1.34 -22.52
CA LYS A 191 11.79 -0.05 -22.64
C LYS A 191 12.28 0.97 -21.61
#